data_fbb2c09b9e35bb534cb105d977c0c353
#
_entry.id   fbb2c09b9e35bb534cb105d977c0c353
#
_cell.length_a   1.000
_cell.length_b   1.000
_cell.length_c   1.000
_cell.angle_alpha   90.00
_cell.angle_beta   90.00
_cell.angle_gamma   90.00
#
_symmetry.space_group_name_H-M   'P 1'
#
loop_
_entity.id
_entity.type
_entity.pdbx_description
1 polymer ?
#
loop_
_entity_poly.entity_id
_entity_poly.type
_entity_poly.pdbx_seq_one_letter_code
_entity_poly.pdbx_strand_id
1 'polypeptide(L)'
;MSTNDTKRVTVAVTITADGTLLPSTLVFEGKPDGCIAKKEFSTYPKTHFYKCQEAAWMDEEVMIAWMKEVLAPYVATAPDHVVPILILDMYRCHMISSVVQMIQELGVKVQHIPGGCTSLCQPVDVGLNKPFKDRMRRQWMNWMINEGVVHGTTSPPARLDVAKWVHNAMLEMKGEGKIIRNAWKRYDYEWFIDNDTREQDVGTNNNGAKGLQVM
;
A
#
# COMPACT_ATOMS: atom_id res chain seq x y z
N MET A 1 -7.38 -32.12 -16.24
CA MET A 1 -7.46 -30.74 -16.73
C MET A 1 -7.20 -29.84 -15.51
N SER A 2 -6.00 -29.27 -15.42
CA SER A 2 -5.65 -28.38 -14.30
C SER A 2 -6.37 -27.06 -14.50
N THR A 3 -7.40 -26.81 -13.74
CA THR A 3 -7.89 -25.45 -13.56
C THR A 3 -6.81 -24.72 -12.78
N ASN A 4 -6.12 -23.83 -13.46
CA ASN A 4 -5.15 -22.92 -12.86
C ASN A 4 -5.92 -21.91 -11.98
N ASP A 5 -6.39 -22.38 -10.84
CA ASP A 5 -7.12 -21.57 -9.84
C ASP A 5 -6.08 -20.79 -9.01
N THR A 6 -5.39 -19.89 -9.68
CA THR A 6 -4.45 -18.95 -9.03
C THR A 6 -5.26 -17.88 -8.35
N LYS A 7 -5.61 -18.11 -7.08
CA LYS A 7 -6.29 -17.11 -6.24
C LYS A 7 -5.41 -15.88 -6.12
N ARG A 8 -5.89 -14.79 -6.71
CA ARG A 8 -5.20 -13.51 -6.70
C ARG A 8 -5.41 -12.79 -5.37
N VAL A 9 -4.37 -12.10 -4.92
CA VAL A 9 -4.43 -11.11 -3.84
C VAL A 9 -3.69 -9.86 -4.30
N THR A 10 -4.34 -8.71 -4.21
CA THR A 10 -3.67 -7.42 -4.37
C THR A 10 -3.34 -6.86 -3.00
N VAL A 11 -2.13 -6.33 -2.83
CA VAL A 11 -1.68 -5.69 -1.61
C VAL A 11 -1.37 -4.24 -1.93
N ALA A 12 -2.26 -3.33 -1.52
CA ALA A 12 -2.02 -1.90 -1.63
C ALA A 12 -1.15 -1.44 -0.46
N VAL A 13 0.08 -1.08 -0.78
CA VAL A 13 1.08 -0.60 0.19
C VAL A 13 1.11 0.91 0.16
N THR A 14 1.05 1.53 1.33
CA THR A 14 1.13 2.99 1.49
C THR A 14 2.35 3.36 2.31
N ILE A 15 3.18 4.25 1.79
CA ILE A 15 4.38 4.75 2.44
C ILE A 15 4.41 6.26 2.50
N THR A 16 5.10 6.78 3.50
CA THR A 16 5.30 8.21 3.67
C THR A 16 6.76 8.59 3.45
N ALA A 17 7.03 9.82 3.12
CA ALA A 17 8.37 10.31 2.83
C ALA A 17 9.29 10.30 4.07
N ASP A 18 8.71 10.39 5.27
CA ASP A 18 9.45 10.28 6.54
C ASP A 18 9.93 8.85 6.85
N GLY A 19 9.54 7.87 6.05
CA GLY A 19 9.94 6.47 6.20
C GLY A 19 8.93 5.61 6.96
N THR A 20 7.70 6.09 7.14
CA THR A 20 6.63 5.33 7.80
C THR A 20 5.92 4.43 6.79
N LEU A 21 5.58 3.22 7.23
CA LEU A 21 4.74 2.27 6.51
C LEU A 21 3.35 2.28 7.14
N LEU A 22 2.35 2.72 6.38
CA LEU A 22 0.96 2.75 6.83
C LEU A 22 0.31 1.35 6.73
N PRO A 23 -0.86 1.15 7.37
CA PRO A 23 -1.61 -0.09 7.19
C PRO A 23 -1.87 -0.40 5.72
N SER A 24 -1.61 -1.63 5.31
CA SER A 24 -1.89 -2.06 3.93
C SER A 24 -3.35 -2.48 3.77
N THR A 25 -3.89 -2.32 2.57
CA THR A 25 -5.19 -2.90 2.19
C THR A 25 -4.96 -4.14 1.33
N LEU A 26 -5.48 -5.27 1.76
CA LEU A 26 -5.42 -6.53 1.04
C LEU A 26 -6.76 -6.80 0.36
N VAL A 27 -6.73 -6.98 -0.95
CA VAL A 27 -7.93 -7.27 -1.75
C VAL A 27 -7.88 -8.71 -2.20
N PHE A 28 -8.80 -9.52 -1.69
CA PHE A 28 -8.94 -10.93 -2.06
C PHE A 28 -9.97 -11.10 -3.17
N GLU A 29 -9.74 -12.10 -4.02
CA GLU A 29 -10.72 -12.50 -5.01
C GLU A 29 -11.96 -13.09 -4.33
N GLY A 30 -13.12 -12.48 -4.60
CA GLY A 30 -14.40 -12.89 -4.02
C GLY A 30 -15.44 -11.77 -4.06
N LYS A 31 -16.67 -12.11 -3.67
CA LYS A 31 -17.75 -11.13 -3.57
C LYS A 31 -17.54 -10.23 -2.35
N PRO A 32 -17.77 -8.90 -2.45
CA PRO A 32 -17.56 -7.95 -1.35
C PRO A 32 -18.24 -8.38 -0.04
N ASP A 33 -19.50 -8.79 -0.10
CA ASP A 33 -20.27 -9.26 1.06
C ASP A 33 -20.36 -10.79 1.17
N GLY A 34 -19.41 -11.49 0.57
CA GLY A 34 -19.36 -12.94 0.50
C GLY A 34 -18.92 -13.61 1.81
N CYS A 35 -18.82 -14.94 1.76
CA CYS A 35 -18.40 -15.76 2.91
C CYS A 35 -17.01 -15.39 3.42
N ILE A 36 -16.10 -14.99 2.52
CA ILE A 36 -14.73 -14.60 2.90
C ILE A 36 -14.79 -13.39 3.86
N ALA A 37 -15.45 -12.31 3.43
CA ALA A 37 -15.57 -11.11 4.23
C ALA A 37 -16.26 -11.37 5.59
N LYS A 38 -17.34 -12.15 5.58
CA LYS A 38 -18.16 -12.42 6.77
C LYS A 38 -17.53 -13.38 7.78
N LYS A 39 -16.74 -14.35 7.30
CA LYS A 39 -16.28 -15.48 8.15
C LYS A 39 -14.77 -15.46 8.38
N GLU A 40 -13.97 -15.02 7.40
CA GLU A 40 -12.53 -15.17 7.47
C GLU A 40 -11.83 -13.90 8.01
N PHE A 41 -12.26 -12.68 7.62
CA PHE A 41 -11.56 -11.43 7.98
C PHE A 41 -11.46 -11.18 9.49
N SER A 42 -12.39 -11.73 10.28
CA SER A 42 -12.32 -11.68 11.74
C SER A 42 -11.10 -12.39 12.32
N THR A 43 -10.55 -13.37 11.59
CA THR A 43 -9.40 -14.19 12.01
C THR A 43 -8.04 -13.63 11.54
N TYR A 44 -8.06 -12.64 10.64
CA TYR A 44 -6.85 -12.07 10.04
C TYR A 44 -6.15 -11.06 10.96
N PRO A 45 -4.84 -10.78 10.75
CA PRO A 45 -4.11 -9.76 11.51
C PRO A 45 -4.81 -8.39 11.47
N LYS A 46 -5.02 -7.76 12.64
CA LYS A 46 -5.84 -6.53 12.77
C LYS A 46 -5.11 -5.25 12.37
N THR A 47 -3.86 -5.33 11.94
CA THR A 47 -3.04 -4.19 11.53
C THR A 47 -3.21 -3.79 10.07
N HIS A 48 -4.05 -4.50 9.32
CA HIS A 48 -4.33 -4.30 7.91
C HIS A 48 -5.83 -4.27 7.66
N PHE A 49 -6.22 -3.72 6.51
CA PHE A 49 -7.59 -3.71 6.04
C PHE A 49 -7.79 -4.77 4.97
N TYR A 50 -8.96 -5.37 4.95
CA TYR A 50 -9.28 -6.49 4.07
C TYR A 50 -10.55 -6.21 3.31
N LYS A 51 -10.49 -6.41 1.98
CA LYS A 51 -11.61 -6.27 1.06
C LYS A 51 -11.71 -7.50 0.17
N CYS A 52 -12.89 -7.74 -0.38
CA CYS A 52 -13.11 -8.66 -1.48
C CYS A 52 -13.53 -7.88 -2.71
N GLN A 53 -13.01 -8.29 -3.86
CA GLN A 53 -13.41 -7.81 -5.17
C GLN A 53 -13.34 -8.99 -6.14
N GLU A 54 -14.24 -9.09 -7.11
CA GLU A 54 -14.42 -10.29 -7.95
C GLU A 54 -13.14 -10.76 -8.64
N ALA A 55 -12.29 -9.85 -9.07
CA ALA A 55 -10.98 -10.15 -9.69
C ALA A 55 -9.78 -9.75 -8.81
N ALA A 56 -10.02 -9.42 -7.53
CA ALA A 56 -9.03 -8.89 -6.60
C ALA A 56 -8.33 -7.61 -7.10
N TRP A 57 -9.02 -6.76 -7.86
CA TRP A 57 -8.49 -5.49 -8.32
C TRP A 57 -8.79 -4.36 -7.33
N MET A 58 -7.94 -3.33 -7.38
CA MET A 58 -8.22 -2.05 -6.75
C MET A 58 -9.20 -1.30 -7.65
N ASP A 59 -10.50 -1.38 -7.35
CA ASP A 59 -11.56 -0.66 -8.05
C ASP A 59 -12.00 0.59 -7.26
N GLU A 60 -13.07 1.26 -7.73
CA GLU A 60 -13.58 2.47 -7.10
C GLU A 60 -13.97 2.27 -5.64
N GLU A 61 -14.72 1.21 -5.34
CA GLU A 61 -15.20 0.93 -3.98
C GLU A 61 -14.04 0.63 -3.02
N VAL A 62 -13.08 -0.17 -3.47
CA VAL A 62 -11.89 -0.50 -2.69
C VAL A 62 -11.02 0.74 -2.49
N MET A 63 -10.88 1.61 -3.50
CA MET A 63 -10.11 2.85 -3.40
C MET A 63 -10.77 3.83 -2.42
N ILE A 64 -12.09 3.99 -2.47
CA ILE A 64 -12.85 4.80 -1.50
C ILE A 64 -12.68 4.25 -0.08
N ALA A 65 -12.76 2.93 0.08
CA ALA A 65 -12.54 2.31 1.38
C ALA A 65 -11.12 2.55 1.90
N TRP A 66 -10.10 2.40 1.05
CA TRP A 66 -8.73 2.71 1.40
C TRP A 66 -8.56 4.18 1.83
N MET A 67 -9.18 5.12 1.12
CA MET A 67 -9.14 6.53 1.51
C MET A 67 -9.73 6.76 2.90
N LYS A 68 -10.85 6.12 3.22
CA LYS A 68 -11.50 6.24 4.54
C LYS A 68 -10.70 5.57 5.66
N GLU A 69 -10.11 4.41 5.38
CA GLU A 69 -9.49 3.55 6.39
C GLU A 69 -8.00 3.86 6.61
N VAL A 70 -7.30 4.36 5.59
CA VAL A 70 -5.85 4.59 5.62
C VAL A 70 -5.50 6.06 5.42
N LEU A 71 -5.98 6.69 4.33
CA LEU A 71 -5.57 8.04 3.97
C LEU A 71 -6.15 9.08 4.93
N ALA A 72 -7.46 9.09 5.15
CA ALA A 72 -8.11 10.10 5.98
C ALA A 72 -7.59 10.11 7.43
N PRO A 73 -7.41 8.95 8.13
CA PRO A 73 -6.80 8.94 9.45
C PRO A 73 -5.37 9.48 9.46
N TYR A 74 -4.58 9.21 8.42
CA TYR A 74 -3.23 9.75 8.31
C TYR A 74 -3.25 11.27 8.10
N VAL A 75 -4.06 11.76 7.18
CA VAL A 75 -4.22 13.21 6.91
C VAL A 75 -4.64 13.95 8.17
N ALA A 76 -5.55 13.38 8.96
CA ALA A 76 -6.01 13.96 10.23
C ALA A 76 -4.88 14.11 11.29
N THR A 77 -3.75 13.44 11.12
CA THR A 77 -2.56 13.62 11.98
C THR A 77 -1.62 14.74 11.49
N ALA A 78 -1.85 15.28 10.30
CA ALA A 78 -1.02 16.36 9.76
C ALA A 78 -1.34 17.67 10.49
N PRO A 79 -0.34 18.54 10.74
CA PRO A 79 -0.59 19.89 11.23
C PRO A 79 -1.44 20.70 10.23
N ASP A 80 -2.29 21.61 10.72
CA ASP A 80 -3.22 22.40 9.89
C ASP A 80 -2.55 23.20 8.77
N HIS A 81 -1.29 23.58 8.95
CA HIS A 81 -0.52 24.33 7.95
C HIS A 81 0.19 23.44 6.90
N VAL A 82 0.07 22.11 7.01
CA VAL A 82 0.71 21.14 6.10
C VAL A 82 -0.30 20.59 5.13
N VAL A 83 -0.04 20.74 3.84
CA VAL A 83 -0.86 20.14 2.77
C VAL A 83 -0.23 18.83 2.34
N PRO A 84 -0.85 17.67 2.61
CA PRO A 84 -0.33 16.39 2.16
C PRO A 84 -0.33 16.28 0.63
N ILE A 85 0.72 15.66 0.08
CA ILE A 85 0.82 15.36 -1.34
C ILE A 85 0.75 13.83 -1.51
N LEU A 86 -0.24 13.37 -2.25
CA LEU A 86 -0.41 11.97 -2.60
C LEU A 86 0.17 11.73 -3.99
N ILE A 87 1.15 10.82 -4.08
CA ILE A 87 1.74 10.41 -5.35
C ILE A 87 1.07 9.11 -5.80
N LEU A 88 0.44 9.13 -6.96
CA LEU A 88 -0.25 8.01 -7.58
C LEU A 88 0.24 7.81 -9.02
N ASP A 89 0.20 6.56 -9.49
CA ASP A 89 0.31 6.30 -10.92
C ASP A 89 -1.00 6.63 -11.64
N MET A 90 -0.99 6.53 -12.97
CA MET A 90 -2.18 6.77 -13.79
C MET A 90 -3.06 5.50 -13.93
N TYR A 91 -3.10 4.67 -12.89
CA TYR A 91 -4.00 3.52 -12.89
C TYR A 91 -5.46 3.98 -12.94
N ARG A 92 -6.28 3.25 -13.68
CA ARG A 92 -7.65 3.66 -14.02
C ARG A 92 -8.49 4.10 -12.81
N CYS A 93 -8.40 3.38 -11.68
CA CYS A 93 -9.21 3.72 -10.51
C CYS A 93 -8.83 5.06 -9.87
N HIS A 94 -7.59 5.52 -10.02
CA HIS A 94 -7.11 6.79 -9.49
C HIS A 94 -7.68 8.01 -10.24
N MET A 95 -8.21 7.79 -11.45
CA MET A 95 -8.73 8.82 -12.34
C MET A 95 -10.26 8.93 -12.31
N ILE A 96 -10.94 8.12 -11.49
CA ILE A 96 -12.40 8.14 -11.36
C ILE A 96 -12.83 9.42 -10.61
N SER A 97 -13.86 10.09 -11.13
CA SER A 97 -14.29 11.39 -10.61
C SER A 97 -14.62 11.39 -9.11
N SER A 98 -15.30 10.35 -8.61
CA SER A 98 -15.60 10.18 -7.17
C SER A 98 -14.35 10.04 -6.31
N VAL A 99 -13.33 9.34 -6.81
CA VAL A 99 -12.03 9.16 -6.14
C VAL A 99 -11.30 10.50 -6.08
N VAL A 100 -11.22 11.21 -7.22
CA VAL A 100 -10.58 12.53 -7.31
C VAL A 100 -11.28 13.54 -6.39
N GLN A 101 -12.62 13.58 -6.41
CA GLN A 101 -13.39 14.45 -5.54
C GLN A 101 -13.12 14.17 -4.08
N MET A 102 -13.13 12.91 -3.65
CA MET A 102 -12.87 12.56 -2.27
C MET A 102 -11.46 12.93 -1.79
N ILE A 103 -10.44 12.78 -2.66
CA ILE A 103 -9.08 13.23 -2.34
C ILE A 103 -9.04 14.76 -2.13
N GLN A 104 -9.75 15.52 -2.99
CA GLN A 104 -9.86 16.97 -2.86
C GLN A 104 -10.58 17.38 -1.56
N GLU A 105 -11.66 16.68 -1.20
CA GLU A 105 -12.39 16.90 0.07
C GLU A 105 -11.52 16.65 1.30
N LEU A 106 -10.55 15.75 1.21
CA LEU A 106 -9.54 15.51 2.27
C LEU A 106 -8.44 16.59 2.31
N GLY A 107 -8.46 17.57 1.41
CA GLY A 107 -7.42 18.61 1.34
C GLY A 107 -6.07 18.11 0.84
N VAL A 108 -6.02 16.96 0.18
CA VAL A 108 -4.81 16.33 -0.32
C VAL A 108 -4.53 16.77 -1.75
N LYS A 109 -3.31 17.18 -2.06
CA LYS A 109 -2.85 17.40 -3.43
C LYS A 109 -2.42 16.08 -4.06
N VAL A 110 -2.77 15.87 -5.33
CA VAL A 110 -2.34 14.68 -6.08
C VAL A 110 -1.27 15.04 -7.07
N GLN A 111 -0.20 14.24 -7.07
CA GLN A 111 0.82 14.23 -8.11
C GLN A 111 0.75 12.90 -8.85
N HIS A 112 0.41 12.93 -10.13
CA HIS A 112 0.38 11.72 -10.95
C HIS A 112 1.73 11.43 -11.58
N ILE A 113 2.14 10.15 -11.50
CA ILE A 113 3.29 9.62 -12.22
C ILE A 113 2.83 9.31 -13.64
N PRO A 114 3.52 9.84 -14.68
CA PRO A 114 3.16 9.59 -16.07
C PRO A 114 3.19 8.08 -16.40
N GLY A 115 2.31 7.67 -17.32
CA GLY A 115 2.26 6.29 -17.79
C GLY A 115 3.63 5.83 -18.33
N GLY A 116 4.02 4.60 -18.00
CA GLY A 116 5.33 4.02 -18.35
C GLY A 116 6.49 4.43 -17.45
N CYS A 117 6.31 5.41 -16.54
CA CYS A 117 7.36 5.87 -15.63
C CYS A 117 7.31 5.22 -14.24
N THR A 118 6.32 4.40 -13.95
CA THR A 118 6.09 3.78 -12.63
C THR A 118 7.32 3.04 -12.12
N SER A 119 7.94 2.20 -12.96
CA SER A 119 9.16 1.45 -12.62
C SER A 119 10.40 2.32 -12.45
N LEU A 120 10.35 3.56 -12.91
CA LEU A 120 11.47 4.51 -12.87
C LEU A 120 11.37 5.46 -11.69
N CYS A 121 10.18 5.97 -11.36
CA CYS A 121 10.03 7.03 -10.38
C CYS A 121 8.96 6.81 -9.30
N GLN A 122 8.26 5.66 -9.28
CA GLN A 122 7.36 5.35 -8.17
C GLN A 122 8.15 4.77 -6.98
N PRO A 123 8.26 5.47 -5.84
CA PRO A 123 9.07 5.01 -4.71
C PRO A 123 8.76 3.59 -4.24
N VAL A 124 7.49 3.18 -4.21
CA VAL A 124 7.10 1.82 -3.84
C VAL A 124 7.67 0.79 -4.82
N ASP A 125 7.53 1.03 -6.13
CA ASP A 125 8.01 0.08 -7.16
C ASP A 125 9.51 -0.05 -7.16
N VAL A 126 10.19 1.05 -6.98
CA VAL A 126 11.64 1.12 -7.05
C VAL A 126 12.33 0.61 -5.79
N GLY A 127 11.77 0.91 -4.62
CA GLY A 127 12.43 0.65 -3.35
C GLY A 127 11.83 -0.49 -2.52
N LEU A 128 10.50 -0.68 -2.56
CA LEU A 128 9.80 -1.58 -1.65
C LEU A 128 9.39 -2.91 -2.27
N ASN A 129 8.98 -2.90 -3.53
CA ASN A 129 8.41 -4.10 -4.16
C ASN A 129 9.35 -5.30 -4.12
N LYS A 130 10.63 -5.10 -4.39
CA LYS A 130 11.60 -6.21 -4.36
C LYS A 130 11.79 -6.73 -2.94
N PRO A 131 12.15 -5.92 -1.91
CA PRO A 131 12.25 -6.37 -0.53
C PRO A 131 10.98 -7.07 -0.02
N PHE A 132 9.81 -6.54 -0.34
CA PHE A 132 8.53 -7.15 0.03
C PHE A 132 8.34 -8.53 -0.60
N LYS A 133 8.52 -8.63 -1.93
CA LYS A 133 8.38 -9.90 -2.66
C LYS A 133 9.39 -10.95 -2.20
N ASP A 134 10.60 -10.56 -1.82
CA ASP A 134 11.60 -11.47 -1.31
C ASP A 134 11.19 -12.05 0.07
N ARG A 135 10.58 -11.23 0.94
CA ARG A 135 10.02 -11.68 2.21
C ARG A 135 8.82 -12.61 2.01
N MET A 136 7.93 -12.28 1.08
CA MET A 136 6.80 -13.14 0.72
C MET A 136 7.27 -14.50 0.19
N ARG A 137 8.29 -14.53 -0.70
CA ARG A 137 8.88 -15.79 -1.19
C ARG A 137 9.46 -16.63 -0.07
N ARG A 138 10.17 -16.01 0.88
CA ARG A 138 10.73 -16.72 2.03
C ARG A 138 9.62 -17.37 2.89
N GLN A 139 8.53 -16.65 3.15
CA GLN A 139 7.39 -17.18 3.88
C GLN A 139 6.74 -18.37 3.13
N TRP A 140 6.54 -18.20 1.82
CA TRP A 140 6.02 -19.26 0.97
C TRP A 140 6.92 -20.50 0.94
N MET A 141 8.23 -20.31 0.82
CA MET A 141 9.20 -21.44 0.85
C MET A 141 9.16 -22.18 2.16
N ASN A 142 9.10 -21.46 3.29
CA ASN A 142 8.98 -22.07 4.60
C ASN A 142 7.67 -22.85 4.75
N TRP A 143 6.57 -22.31 4.25
CA TRP A 143 5.30 -23.02 4.22
C TRP A 143 5.36 -24.27 3.36
N MET A 144 5.95 -24.20 2.17
CA MET A 144 6.11 -25.37 1.29
C MET A 144 6.93 -26.49 1.96
N ILE A 145 7.97 -26.16 2.69
CA ILE A 145 8.80 -27.17 3.39
C ILE A 145 7.99 -27.80 4.55
N ASN A 146 7.30 -27.00 5.34
CA ASN A 146 6.68 -27.45 6.58
C ASN A 146 5.29 -28.09 6.36
N GLU A 147 4.51 -27.54 5.43
CA GLU A 147 3.11 -27.94 5.22
C GLU A 147 2.90 -28.64 3.86
N GLY A 148 3.48 -28.08 2.80
CA GLY A 148 3.27 -28.57 1.44
C GLY A 148 3.94 -29.92 1.18
N VAL A 149 5.22 -30.07 1.53
CA VAL A 149 6.01 -31.28 1.26
C VAL A 149 5.74 -32.36 2.31
N VAL A 150 5.70 -31.96 3.58
CA VAL A 150 5.55 -32.92 4.71
C VAL A 150 4.20 -33.63 4.67
N HIS A 151 3.14 -32.93 4.32
CA HIS A 151 1.80 -33.49 4.27
C HIS A 151 1.40 -34.04 2.90
N GLY A 152 2.29 -33.97 1.90
CA GLY A 152 2.00 -34.44 0.52
C GLY A 152 0.79 -33.72 -0.10
N THR A 153 0.44 -32.56 0.40
CA THR A 153 -0.74 -31.82 -0.05
C THR A 153 -0.40 -30.97 -1.26
N THR A 154 -1.20 -31.09 -2.31
CA THR A 154 -1.18 -30.18 -3.46
C THR A 154 -2.10 -28.97 -3.26
N SER A 155 -2.67 -28.82 -2.07
CA SER A 155 -3.58 -27.73 -1.75
C SER A 155 -2.81 -26.40 -1.65
N PRO A 156 -3.32 -25.33 -2.27
CA PRO A 156 -2.70 -24.01 -2.15
C PRO A 156 -2.82 -23.49 -0.70
N PRO A 157 -1.95 -22.55 -0.27
CA PRO A 157 -2.03 -21.96 1.05
C PRO A 157 -3.38 -21.30 1.28
N ALA A 158 -3.85 -21.32 2.52
CA ALA A 158 -5.08 -20.64 2.88
C ALA A 158 -4.92 -19.12 2.78
N ARG A 159 -6.00 -18.37 2.57
CA ARG A 159 -5.97 -16.89 2.55
C ARG A 159 -5.41 -16.31 3.86
N LEU A 160 -5.70 -16.95 4.98
CA LEU A 160 -5.16 -16.59 6.28
C LEU A 160 -3.62 -16.68 6.30
N ASP A 161 -3.03 -17.69 5.66
CA ASP A 161 -1.57 -17.83 5.60
C ASP A 161 -0.97 -16.67 4.79
N VAL A 162 -1.58 -16.35 3.65
CA VAL A 162 -1.17 -15.20 2.83
C VAL A 162 -1.30 -13.89 3.60
N ALA A 163 -2.39 -13.68 4.35
CA ALA A 163 -2.58 -12.50 5.19
C ALA A 163 -1.51 -12.40 6.30
N LYS A 164 -1.16 -13.52 6.93
CA LYS A 164 -0.07 -13.60 7.92
C LYS A 164 1.29 -13.32 7.29
N TRP A 165 1.56 -13.83 6.09
CA TRP A 165 2.82 -13.57 5.39
C TRP A 165 2.98 -12.10 5.04
N VAL A 166 1.92 -11.46 4.54
CA VAL A 166 1.93 -10.01 4.31
C VAL A 166 2.18 -9.27 5.62
N HIS A 167 1.49 -9.62 6.69
CA HIS A 167 1.68 -9.02 8.00
C HIS A 167 3.14 -9.12 8.49
N ASN A 168 3.71 -10.32 8.44
CA ASN A 168 5.10 -10.55 8.87
C ASN A 168 6.10 -9.77 8.00
N ALA A 169 5.91 -9.78 6.67
CA ALA A 169 6.74 -9.01 5.76
C ALA A 169 6.69 -7.51 6.05
N MET A 170 5.50 -6.97 6.33
CA MET A 170 5.31 -5.56 6.67
C MET A 170 5.90 -5.21 8.03
N LEU A 171 5.81 -6.09 9.03
CA LEU A 171 6.46 -5.89 10.33
C LEU A 171 7.99 -5.80 10.19
N GLU A 172 8.59 -6.72 9.45
CA GLU A 172 10.03 -6.69 9.17
C GLU A 172 10.43 -5.37 8.47
N MET A 173 9.66 -4.96 7.46
CA MET A 173 9.93 -3.72 6.71
C MET A 173 9.73 -2.46 7.55
N LYS A 174 8.76 -2.46 8.48
CA LYS A 174 8.52 -1.34 9.40
C LYS A 174 9.74 -1.09 10.30
N GLY A 175 10.46 -2.13 10.68
CA GLY A 175 11.72 -2.01 11.42
C GLY A 175 12.87 -1.42 10.59
N GLU A 176 12.73 -1.37 9.26
CA GLU A 176 13.75 -0.92 8.32
C GLU A 176 13.37 0.39 7.61
N GLY A 177 12.87 1.38 8.31
CA GLY A 177 12.42 2.67 7.75
C GLY A 177 13.43 3.36 6.82
N LYS A 178 14.73 2.99 6.92
CA LYS A 178 15.77 3.43 5.98
C LYS A 178 15.49 2.98 4.53
N ILE A 179 14.91 1.79 4.34
CA ILE A 179 14.54 1.31 2.99
C ILE A 179 13.52 2.25 2.36
N ILE A 180 12.51 2.64 3.14
CA ILE A 180 11.43 3.53 2.68
C ILE A 180 12.00 4.91 2.36
N ARG A 181 12.78 5.51 3.27
CA ARG A 181 13.42 6.82 3.02
C ARG A 181 14.32 6.79 1.79
N ASN A 182 15.11 5.72 1.61
CA ASN A 182 15.95 5.57 0.42
C ASN A 182 15.14 5.45 -0.87
N ALA A 183 13.93 4.87 -0.84
CA ALA A 183 13.05 4.81 -2.00
C ALA A 183 12.59 6.21 -2.44
N TRP A 184 12.33 7.10 -1.50
CA TRP A 184 12.00 8.51 -1.78
C TRP A 184 13.22 9.31 -2.26
N LYS A 185 14.39 9.12 -1.63
CA LYS A 185 15.63 9.80 -1.96
C LYS A 185 16.14 9.53 -3.37
N ARG A 186 15.92 8.31 -3.87
CA ARG A 186 16.52 7.83 -5.12
C ARG A 186 16.14 8.66 -6.36
N TYR A 187 15.05 9.43 -6.32
CA TYR A 187 14.51 10.20 -7.44
C TYR A 187 14.26 11.66 -7.10
N ASP A 188 15.14 12.25 -6.25
CA ASP A 188 15.09 13.66 -5.84
C ASP A 188 13.74 14.11 -5.25
N TYR A 189 12.91 13.16 -4.76
CA TYR A 189 11.75 13.52 -3.95
C TYR A 189 12.16 14.18 -2.63
N GLU A 190 13.45 14.21 -2.30
CA GLU A 190 14.03 15.04 -1.24
C GLU A 190 13.69 16.52 -1.42
N TRP A 191 13.53 16.95 -2.67
CA TRP A 191 13.12 18.32 -2.94
C TRP A 191 11.80 18.69 -2.26
N PHE A 192 10.84 17.76 -2.17
CA PHE A 192 9.59 17.97 -1.45
C PHE A 192 9.76 17.92 0.08
N ILE A 193 10.83 17.27 0.56
CA ILE A 193 11.09 17.08 1.99
C ILE A 193 11.99 18.21 2.51
N ASP A 194 13.02 18.59 1.77
CA ASP A 194 14.07 19.53 2.21
C ASP A 194 13.67 21.00 2.05
N ASN A 195 12.73 21.33 1.18
CA ASN A 195 12.25 22.72 1.08
C ASN A 195 11.49 23.18 2.34
N ASP A 196 10.98 22.24 3.13
CA ASP A 196 10.35 22.54 4.42
C ASP A 196 11.36 23.01 5.49
N THR A 197 12.62 22.58 5.39
CA THR A 197 13.69 22.96 6.33
C THR A 197 14.46 24.22 5.91
N ARG A 198 14.52 24.53 4.62
CA ARG A 198 15.29 25.70 4.12
C ARG A 198 14.52 27.02 4.20
N GLU A 199 13.18 26.97 4.24
CA GLU A 199 12.35 28.17 4.32
C GLU A 199 12.09 28.66 5.76
N GLN A 200 12.44 27.86 6.77
CA GLN A 200 12.40 28.30 8.17
C GLN A 200 13.51 29.32 8.51
N ASP A 201 14.56 29.42 7.69
CA ASP A 201 15.62 30.41 7.87
C ASP A 201 15.34 31.78 7.20
N VAL A 202 14.29 31.88 6.39
CA VAL A 202 13.88 33.13 5.73
C VAL A 202 12.40 33.36 6.06
N GLY A 203 12.16 34.12 7.11
CA GLY A 203 10.88 34.46 7.74
C GLY A 203 9.68 34.77 6.82
N THR A 204 9.16 33.81 6.12
CA THR A 204 7.89 33.87 5.38
C THR A 204 7.15 32.55 5.48
N ASN A 205 5.86 32.64 5.80
CA ASN A 205 4.91 31.53 5.93
C ASN A 205 4.96 30.55 4.77
N ASN A 206 5.55 29.37 4.96
CA ASN A 206 5.49 28.28 4.00
C ASN A 206 4.86 27.04 4.60
N ASN A 207 3.84 26.57 3.90
CA ASN A 207 3.10 25.35 4.24
C ASN A 207 3.95 24.12 3.87
N GLY A 208 4.53 23.46 4.87
CA GLY A 208 5.27 22.21 4.68
C GLY A 208 4.42 21.13 3.99
N ALA A 209 5.00 20.43 3.04
CA ALA A 209 4.32 19.35 2.32
C ALA A 209 4.80 17.98 2.83
N LYS A 210 3.86 17.07 3.18
CA LYS A 210 4.16 15.67 3.48
C LYS A 210 3.83 14.79 2.29
N GLY A 211 4.84 14.15 1.72
CA GLY A 211 4.66 13.20 0.62
C GLY A 211 4.09 11.86 1.09
N LEU A 212 3.05 11.39 0.42
CA LEU A 212 2.39 10.11 0.63
C LEU A 212 2.30 9.36 -0.69
N GLN A 213 2.49 8.03 -0.68
CA GLN A 213 2.32 7.21 -1.87
C GLN A 213 1.60 5.90 -1.61
N VAL A 214 0.77 5.51 -2.58
CA VAL A 214 0.08 4.22 -2.64
C VAL A 214 0.43 3.50 -3.94
N MET A 215 0.52 2.18 -3.82
CA MET A 215 0.64 1.25 -4.94
C MET A 215 -0.66 0.44 -5.09
#